data_184c8a092900dfbe4826734fb92f5359
#
_entry.id   184c8a092900dfbe4826734fb92f5359
#
_cell.length_a   1.000
_cell.length_b   1.000
_cell.length_c   1.000
_cell.angle_alpha   90.00
_cell.angle_beta   90.00
_cell.angle_gamma   90.00
#
_symmetry.space_group_name_H-M   'P 1'
#
loop_
_entity.id
_entity.type
_entity.pdbx_description
1 polymer ?
#
loop_
_entity_poly.entity_id
_entity_poly.type
_entity_poly.pdbx_seq_one_letter_code
_entity_poly.pdbx_strand_id
1 'polypeptide(L)'
;MKKTGSQIITELLKMHGINLVAGIPGGSILPLYDELTRSGIQHVLVRQEQAAGFVAQGIARTTGKPAVCFATSGPGAMNLLTSIADAKCDSIPIIAITGQVNTTMLGTDAFQEADTFGLSFPITKHSVMVKSAIELLEAIPMAFKIATSGRPGPVLIDVPRNVQLEEVEFDSWPKITNKKLDTKFHASKKEMAATLKDMSTALLKAKKPVMFVGGGCNNPASAKGISELLSVYEMPVISSLMGIGAVPSNGKHYLGMVGMHGSIAANQAMHDSDLVLACGVRFDDRAIGLASKFAPDAKILHIDIDAAEINKIFTANLSLVADVESSLPVLAELIRESTKVSKGEAKTRSAWFKEVTDLRKKSFSVECGQDKKSKVTNPRAFIANIPEEAKKAGLKPEDLLVTTDVGQHQMFAAQYYPVLSPHTFLTSGSLGTMGFGLPAAVGSALANPKKRTVCISGDGSIMMNIQELATLAELDLPVTVIVFVNGTLGMVYQQQKYLFEKNYSASVFKGNPDLLSIAKGFGIEAINADTDKDWAKKAFAKAGNKPRFVTVSVSSEEDVLPFVKAGKANIDSIN
;
A
#
# COMPACT_ATOMS: atom_id res chain seq x y z
N MET A 1 -19.19 -35.32 10.45
CA MET A 1 -17.85 -35.62 9.90
C MET A 1 -16.81 -35.41 10.98
N LYS A 2 -15.74 -36.21 10.97
CA LYS A 2 -14.67 -36.13 11.96
C LYS A 2 -13.41 -35.52 11.33
N LYS A 3 -12.84 -34.47 11.92
CA LYS A 3 -11.69 -33.72 11.40
C LYS A 3 -10.78 -33.24 12.52
N THR A 4 -9.47 -33.14 12.24
CA THR A 4 -8.53 -32.47 13.14
C THR A 4 -8.61 -30.95 12.98
N GLY A 5 -8.14 -30.20 13.99
CA GLY A 5 -8.05 -28.73 13.89
C GLY A 5 -7.27 -28.26 12.68
N SER A 6 -6.14 -28.91 12.34
CA SER A 6 -5.36 -28.61 11.13
C SER A 6 -6.14 -28.82 9.84
N GLN A 7 -6.93 -29.90 9.74
CA GLN A 7 -7.80 -30.17 8.60
C GLN A 7 -8.91 -29.13 8.48
N ILE A 8 -9.48 -28.70 9.61
CA ILE A 8 -10.49 -27.63 9.64
C ILE A 8 -9.89 -26.33 9.10
N ILE A 9 -8.69 -25.95 9.55
CA ILE A 9 -8.02 -24.74 9.07
C ILE A 9 -7.83 -24.79 7.56
N THR A 10 -7.21 -25.85 7.02
CA THR A 10 -6.88 -25.93 5.59
C THR A 10 -8.13 -25.97 4.71
N GLU A 11 -9.19 -26.69 5.11
CA GLU A 11 -10.45 -26.73 4.36
C GLU A 11 -11.15 -25.37 4.37
N LEU A 12 -11.22 -24.70 5.51
CA LEU A 12 -11.84 -23.37 5.58
C LEU A 12 -11.06 -22.32 4.78
N LEU A 13 -9.72 -22.40 4.76
CA LEU A 13 -8.89 -21.53 3.91
C LEU A 13 -9.23 -21.75 2.42
N LYS A 14 -9.32 -23.01 1.96
CA LYS A 14 -9.74 -23.32 0.58
C LYS A 14 -11.14 -22.82 0.27
N MET A 15 -12.09 -22.99 1.19
CA MET A 15 -13.45 -22.46 1.02
C MET A 15 -13.49 -20.94 0.89
N HIS A 16 -12.52 -20.22 1.47
CA HIS A 16 -12.32 -18.78 1.29
C HIS A 16 -11.48 -18.42 0.04
N GLY A 17 -11.11 -19.40 -0.77
CA GLY A 17 -10.34 -19.20 -2.00
C GLY A 17 -8.85 -18.97 -1.77
N ILE A 18 -8.31 -19.34 -0.60
CA ILE A 18 -6.89 -19.29 -0.31
C ILE A 18 -6.23 -20.54 -0.90
N ASN A 19 -5.36 -20.34 -1.85
CA ASN A 19 -4.59 -21.38 -2.51
C ASN A 19 -3.07 -21.24 -2.31
N LEU A 20 -2.66 -20.20 -1.59
CA LEU A 20 -1.26 -19.91 -1.30
C LEU A 20 -1.14 -19.23 0.06
N VAL A 21 -0.15 -19.68 0.84
CA VAL A 21 0.25 -19.09 2.13
C VAL A 21 1.76 -18.92 2.19
N ALA A 22 2.24 -17.92 2.94
CA ALA A 22 3.66 -17.72 3.19
C ALA A 22 3.97 -17.91 4.68
N GLY A 23 5.13 -18.44 5.02
CA GLY A 23 5.52 -18.62 6.42
C GLY A 23 6.81 -19.40 6.62
N ILE A 24 7.11 -19.65 7.89
CA ILE A 24 8.21 -20.51 8.34
C ILE A 24 7.65 -21.55 9.31
N PRO A 25 7.94 -22.85 9.11
CA PRO A 25 7.54 -23.90 10.06
C PRO A 25 8.30 -23.78 11.38
N GLY A 26 7.68 -24.25 12.46
CA GLY A 26 8.29 -24.36 13.79
C GLY A 26 7.46 -25.26 14.70
N GLY A 27 7.99 -25.66 15.84
CA GLY A 27 7.44 -26.70 16.71
C GLY A 27 5.95 -26.60 17.01
N SER A 28 5.46 -25.39 17.29
CA SER A 28 4.06 -25.17 17.70
C SER A 28 3.07 -25.10 16.53
N ILE A 29 3.53 -25.10 15.25
CA ILE A 29 2.67 -25.06 14.07
C ILE A 29 2.87 -26.28 13.15
N LEU A 30 3.76 -27.21 13.51
CA LEU A 30 4.05 -28.40 12.69
C LEU A 30 2.81 -29.22 12.31
N PRO A 31 1.80 -29.43 13.18
CA PRO A 31 0.62 -30.20 12.76
C PRO A 31 -0.13 -29.55 11.59
N LEU A 32 -0.20 -28.21 11.56
CA LEU A 32 -0.79 -27.49 10.42
C LEU A 32 0.09 -27.59 9.17
N TYR A 33 1.41 -27.54 9.29
CA TYR A 33 2.33 -27.72 8.16
C TYR A 33 2.30 -29.14 7.59
N ASP A 34 2.13 -30.15 8.45
CA ASP A 34 1.96 -31.55 8.01
C ASP A 34 0.67 -31.70 7.17
N GLU A 35 -0.44 -31.10 7.61
CA GLU A 35 -1.69 -31.13 6.84
C GLU A 35 -1.61 -30.29 5.56
N LEU A 36 -0.85 -29.19 5.57
CA LEU A 36 -0.68 -28.31 4.42
C LEU A 36 -0.19 -29.06 3.18
N THR A 37 0.72 -30.04 3.34
CA THR A 37 1.24 -30.87 2.23
C THR A 37 0.15 -31.71 1.54
N ARG A 38 -0.93 -32.04 2.24
CA ARG A 38 -2.07 -32.82 1.74
C ARG A 38 -3.23 -31.95 1.26
N SER A 39 -3.24 -30.68 1.65
CA SER A 39 -4.37 -29.78 1.40
C SER A 39 -4.46 -29.26 -0.04
N GLY A 40 -3.33 -29.26 -0.78
CA GLY A 40 -3.21 -28.62 -2.09
C GLY A 40 -3.01 -27.11 -2.03
N ILE A 41 -2.91 -26.51 -0.86
CA ILE A 41 -2.51 -25.09 -0.69
C ILE A 41 -1.00 -25.00 -0.90
N GLN A 42 -0.57 -24.13 -1.80
CA GLN A 42 0.84 -23.87 -2.04
C GLN A 42 1.45 -23.13 -0.85
N HIS A 43 2.63 -23.52 -0.43
CA HIS A 43 3.40 -22.85 0.61
C HIS A 43 4.62 -22.12 0.02
N VAL A 44 4.84 -20.90 0.46
CA VAL A 44 6.03 -20.10 0.17
C VAL A 44 6.89 -20.02 1.42
N LEU A 45 8.04 -20.70 1.38
CA LEU A 45 9.02 -20.63 2.45
C LEU A 45 9.80 -19.32 2.34
N VAL A 46 9.48 -18.36 3.19
CA VAL A 46 10.25 -17.13 3.36
C VAL A 46 11.48 -17.37 4.22
N ARG A 47 12.39 -16.40 4.30
CA ARG A 47 13.63 -16.52 5.10
C ARG A 47 13.55 -15.77 6.44
N GLN A 48 12.43 -15.08 6.66
CA GLN A 48 12.12 -14.39 7.91
C GLN A 48 10.60 -14.14 8.00
N GLU A 49 9.97 -14.29 9.16
CA GLU A 49 8.50 -14.27 9.29
C GLU A 49 7.89 -12.90 8.97
N GLN A 50 8.58 -11.81 9.22
CA GLN A 50 8.15 -10.47 8.80
C GLN A 50 7.88 -10.44 7.29
N ALA A 51 8.76 -11.10 6.52
CA ALA A 51 8.58 -11.23 5.08
C ALA A 51 7.31 -12.01 4.71
N ALA A 52 6.88 -13.02 5.49
CA ALA A 52 5.63 -13.72 5.24
C ALA A 52 4.42 -12.78 5.31
N GLY A 53 4.38 -11.90 6.29
CA GLY A 53 3.34 -10.88 6.37
C GLY A 53 3.38 -9.88 5.22
N PHE A 54 4.57 -9.48 4.74
CA PHE A 54 4.69 -8.60 3.57
C PHE A 54 4.37 -9.32 2.26
N VAL A 55 4.67 -10.60 2.11
CA VAL A 55 4.20 -11.43 0.99
C VAL A 55 2.67 -11.45 0.96
N ALA A 56 2.02 -11.70 2.11
CA ALA A 56 0.56 -11.64 2.23
C ALA A 56 0.03 -10.24 1.87
N GLN A 57 0.68 -9.17 2.29
CA GLN A 57 0.31 -7.81 1.89
C GLN A 57 0.48 -7.58 0.38
N GLY A 58 1.55 -8.07 -0.23
CA GLY A 58 1.76 -8.00 -1.68
C GLY A 58 0.62 -8.63 -2.47
N ILE A 59 0.16 -9.82 -2.03
CA ILE A 59 -1.00 -10.50 -2.58
C ILE A 59 -2.28 -9.67 -2.37
N ALA A 60 -2.55 -9.23 -1.13
CA ALA A 60 -3.76 -8.52 -0.81
C ALA A 60 -3.87 -7.16 -1.52
N ARG A 61 -2.76 -6.40 -1.60
CA ARG A 61 -2.71 -5.10 -2.26
C ARG A 61 -2.95 -5.19 -3.77
N THR A 62 -2.43 -6.23 -4.44
CA THR A 62 -2.59 -6.39 -5.89
C THR A 62 -3.93 -7.00 -6.29
N THR A 63 -4.51 -7.85 -5.43
CA THR A 63 -5.75 -8.57 -5.74
C THR A 63 -6.99 -7.92 -5.17
N GLY A 64 -6.84 -7.05 -4.14
CA GLY A 64 -7.95 -6.53 -3.34
C GLY A 64 -8.64 -7.60 -2.48
N LYS A 65 -8.05 -8.78 -2.32
CA LYS A 65 -8.59 -9.91 -1.56
C LYS A 65 -7.75 -10.20 -0.32
N PRO A 66 -8.32 -10.78 0.74
CA PRO A 66 -7.55 -11.21 1.90
C PRO A 66 -6.47 -12.23 1.52
N ALA A 67 -5.32 -12.13 2.20
CA ALA A 67 -4.23 -13.10 2.08
C ALA A 67 -3.82 -13.62 3.46
N VAL A 68 -3.14 -14.77 3.49
CA VAL A 68 -2.86 -15.50 4.73
C VAL A 68 -1.35 -15.70 4.88
N CYS A 69 -0.85 -15.53 6.11
CA CYS A 69 0.51 -15.89 6.49
C CYS A 69 0.53 -16.72 7.77
N PHE A 70 1.56 -17.56 7.90
CA PHE A 70 1.75 -18.46 9.03
C PHE A 70 3.05 -18.17 9.77
N ALA A 71 3.05 -18.36 11.09
CA ALA A 71 4.25 -18.39 11.91
C ALA A 71 4.10 -19.33 13.10
N THR A 72 5.21 -19.84 13.62
CA THR A 72 5.22 -20.58 14.88
C THR A 72 5.03 -19.64 16.07
N SER A 73 4.95 -20.18 17.29
CA SER A 73 4.89 -19.41 18.53
C SER A 73 6.19 -18.65 18.84
N GLY A 74 6.16 -17.84 19.88
CA GLY A 74 7.32 -17.14 20.39
C GLY A 74 7.96 -16.22 19.34
N PRO A 75 9.25 -16.41 19.01
CA PRO A 75 9.96 -15.53 18.10
C PRO A 75 9.32 -15.47 16.70
N GLY A 76 8.72 -16.55 16.21
CA GLY A 76 8.06 -16.57 14.91
C GLY A 76 6.84 -15.64 14.87
N ALA A 77 5.94 -15.75 15.85
CA ALA A 77 4.80 -14.86 15.98
C ALA A 77 5.22 -13.40 16.20
N MET A 78 6.24 -13.17 17.05
CA MET A 78 6.76 -11.83 17.32
C MET A 78 7.37 -11.17 16.08
N ASN A 79 8.06 -11.92 15.23
CA ASN A 79 8.61 -11.41 13.96
C ASN A 79 7.53 -10.96 12.98
N LEU A 80 6.29 -11.47 13.05
CA LEU A 80 5.17 -11.00 12.23
C LEU A 80 4.63 -9.62 12.63
N LEU A 81 4.81 -9.18 13.89
CA LEU A 81 4.11 -8.02 14.43
C LEU A 81 4.32 -6.74 13.63
N THR A 82 5.53 -6.49 13.14
CA THR A 82 5.81 -5.32 12.30
C THR A 82 4.98 -5.33 11.02
N SER A 83 4.90 -6.46 10.34
CA SER A 83 4.12 -6.57 9.09
C SER A 83 2.60 -6.52 9.35
N ILE A 84 2.14 -7.01 10.50
CA ILE A 84 0.74 -6.87 10.92
C ILE A 84 0.41 -5.40 11.23
N ALA A 85 1.30 -4.70 11.96
CA ALA A 85 1.14 -3.28 12.25
C ALA A 85 1.11 -2.42 10.97
N ASP A 86 1.98 -2.73 10.02
CA ASP A 86 2.01 -2.09 8.69
C ASP A 86 0.67 -2.30 7.94
N ALA A 87 0.17 -3.54 7.91
CA ALA A 87 -1.13 -3.85 7.32
C ALA A 87 -2.28 -3.10 8.00
N LYS A 88 -2.24 -2.94 9.33
CA LYS A 88 -3.24 -2.18 10.09
C LYS A 88 -3.21 -0.70 9.70
N CYS A 89 -2.03 -0.10 9.65
CA CYS A 89 -1.86 1.30 9.32
C CYS A 89 -2.35 1.63 7.90
N ASP A 90 -2.09 0.74 6.94
CA ASP A 90 -2.45 0.92 5.53
C ASP A 90 -3.80 0.29 5.14
N SER A 91 -4.52 -0.29 6.11
CA SER A 91 -5.86 -0.88 5.89
C SER A 91 -5.84 -2.08 4.94
N ILE A 92 -4.87 -2.98 5.10
CA ILE A 92 -4.69 -4.16 4.25
C ILE A 92 -5.24 -5.40 4.94
N PRO A 93 -6.17 -6.15 4.30
CA PRO A 93 -6.78 -7.33 4.89
C PRO A 93 -5.82 -8.53 4.78
N ILE A 94 -5.07 -8.82 5.83
CA ILE A 94 -4.32 -10.05 5.98
C ILE A 94 -4.83 -10.85 7.18
N ILE A 95 -4.67 -12.17 7.13
CA ILE A 95 -4.98 -13.07 8.23
C ILE A 95 -3.69 -13.77 8.62
N ALA A 96 -3.21 -13.50 9.83
CA ALA A 96 -2.07 -14.18 10.41
C ALA A 96 -2.58 -15.36 11.25
N ILE A 97 -2.10 -16.57 10.95
CA ILE A 97 -2.36 -17.75 11.78
C ILE A 97 -1.05 -18.14 12.44
N THR A 98 -1.01 -18.04 13.76
CA THR A 98 0.16 -18.36 14.57
C THR A 98 -0.05 -19.66 15.35
N GLY A 99 1.00 -20.45 15.45
CA GLY A 99 1.02 -21.56 16.41
C GLY A 99 1.22 -21.02 17.83
N GLN A 100 0.73 -21.75 18.83
CA GLN A 100 0.94 -21.47 20.24
C GLN A 100 1.33 -22.75 20.97
N VAL A 101 1.94 -22.62 22.14
CA VAL A 101 2.19 -23.76 23.03
C VAL A 101 0.88 -24.46 23.39
N ASN A 102 0.94 -25.69 23.91
CA ASN A 102 -0.27 -26.40 24.33
C ASN A 102 -1.05 -25.57 25.37
N THR A 103 -2.37 -25.63 25.32
CA THR A 103 -3.26 -24.88 26.24
C THR A 103 -2.94 -25.10 27.71
N THR A 104 -2.45 -26.29 28.08
CA THR A 104 -2.03 -26.62 29.46
C THR A 104 -0.70 -25.98 29.87
N MET A 105 0.06 -25.41 28.93
CA MET A 105 1.36 -24.78 29.16
C MET A 105 1.29 -23.25 29.13
N LEU A 106 0.13 -22.68 28.84
CA LEU A 106 -0.06 -21.23 28.81
C LEU A 106 0.12 -20.64 30.22
N GLY A 107 0.92 -19.56 30.31
CA GLY A 107 1.25 -18.89 31.55
C GLY A 107 2.27 -19.61 32.44
N THR A 108 3.04 -20.57 31.87
CA THR A 108 4.05 -21.33 32.60
C THR A 108 5.49 -21.00 32.22
N ASP A 109 5.71 -19.98 31.40
CA ASP A 109 6.99 -19.62 30.77
C ASP A 109 7.58 -20.80 29.96
N ALA A 110 6.71 -21.52 29.25
CA ALA A 110 7.09 -22.63 28.39
C ALA A 110 8.00 -22.17 27.24
N PHE A 111 8.83 -23.10 26.73
CA PHE A 111 9.71 -22.80 25.61
C PHE A 111 8.94 -22.23 24.41
N GLN A 112 9.36 -21.05 23.93
CA GLN A 112 8.72 -20.30 22.86
C GLN A 112 7.26 -19.89 23.14
N GLU A 113 6.86 -19.79 24.39
CA GLU A 113 5.61 -19.13 24.75
C GLU A 113 5.75 -17.61 24.58
N ALA A 114 4.71 -16.98 24.04
CA ALA A 114 4.55 -15.54 24.01
C ALA A 114 3.06 -15.20 24.07
N ASP A 115 2.69 -14.12 24.72
CA ASP A 115 1.33 -13.58 24.69
C ASP A 115 1.06 -12.89 23.35
N THR A 116 0.96 -13.70 22.30
CA THR A 116 0.71 -13.21 20.93
C THR A 116 -0.62 -12.46 20.82
N PHE A 117 -1.65 -12.89 21.58
CA PHE A 117 -2.93 -12.21 21.65
C PHE A 117 -2.78 -10.79 22.21
N GLY A 118 -2.15 -10.62 23.35
CA GLY A 118 -1.92 -9.31 23.96
C GLY A 118 -1.06 -8.39 23.09
N LEU A 119 0.03 -8.92 22.51
CA LEU A 119 0.95 -8.16 21.64
C LEU A 119 0.27 -7.71 20.34
N SER A 120 -0.63 -8.50 19.76
CA SER A 120 -1.29 -8.19 18.51
C SER A 120 -2.57 -7.34 18.65
N PHE A 121 -3.13 -7.24 19.85
CA PHE A 121 -4.39 -6.54 20.10
C PHE A 121 -4.42 -5.09 19.56
N PRO A 122 -3.44 -4.22 19.82
CA PRO A 122 -3.45 -2.84 19.34
C PRO A 122 -3.17 -2.69 17.84
N ILE A 123 -2.58 -3.69 17.21
CA ILE A 123 -2.13 -3.64 15.81
C ILE A 123 -2.99 -4.47 14.85
N THR A 124 -4.12 -5.00 15.31
CA THR A 124 -5.09 -5.76 14.49
C THR A 124 -6.47 -5.15 14.55
N LYS A 125 -7.36 -5.58 13.67
CA LYS A 125 -8.80 -5.34 13.83
C LYS A 125 -9.41 -6.29 14.84
N HIS A 126 -8.88 -7.49 14.93
CA HIS A 126 -9.30 -8.52 15.87
C HIS A 126 -8.16 -9.51 16.06
N SER A 127 -8.01 -9.97 17.29
CA SER A 127 -7.17 -11.10 17.65
C SER A 127 -7.98 -12.11 18.43
N VAL A 128 -7.73 -13.38 18.19
CA VAL A 128 -8.39 -14.47 18.90
C VAL A 128 -7.40 -15.61 19.13
N MET A 129 -7.37 -16.15 20.34
CA MET A 129 -6.73 -17.43 20.64
C MET A 129 -7.83 -18.47 20.80
N VAL A 130 -7.85 -19.48 19.94
CA VAL A 130 -8.84 -20.57 20.00
C VAL A 130 -8.44 -21.60 21.06
N LYS A 131 -9.42 -22.15 21.76
CA LYS A 131 -9.23 -23.09 22.87
C LYS A 131 -9.56 -24.55 22.52
N SER A 132 -10.27 -24.74 21.40
CA SER A 132 -10.70 -26.05 20.89
C SER A 132 -10.78 -26.04 19.37
N ALA A 133 -10.68 -27.20 18.73
CA ALA A 133 -10.76 -27.31 17.28
C ALA A 133 -12.16 -26.96 16.73
N ILE A 134 -13.21 -27.13 17.49
CA ILE A 134 -14.56 -26.77 17.09
C ILE A 134 -14.75 -25.25 16.94
N GLU A 135 -14.05 -24.43 17.74
CA GLU A 135 -14.08 -22.97 17.63
C GLU A 135 -13.52 -22.46 16.30
N LEU A 136 -12.65 -23.22 15.63
CA LEU A 136 -12.11 -22.86 14.32
C LEU A 136 -13.20 -22.72 13.25
N LEU A 137 -14.31 -23.48 13.37
CA LEU A 137 -15.44 -23.39 12.44
C LEU A 137 -16.12 -22.01 12.44
N GLU A 138 -16.00 -21.26 13.52
CA GLU A 138 -16.51 -19.89 13.62
C GLU A 138 -15.38 -18.86 13.46
N ALA A 139 -14.24 -19.06 14.13
CA ALA A 139 -13.14 -18.09 14.18
C ALA A 139 -12.59 -17.76 12.80
N ILE A 140 -12.36 -18.76 11.92
CA ILE A 140 -11.80 -18.51 10.59
C ILE A 140 -12.77 -17.75 9.69
N PRO A 141 -14.03 -18.18 9.46
CA PRO A 141 -14.98 -17.38 8.67
C PRO A 141 -15.19 -15.97 9.22
N MET A 142 -15.20 -15.81 10.56
CA MET A 142 -15.33 -14.50 11.19
C MET A 142 -14.10 -13.63 10.93
N ALA A 143 -12.87 -14.19 10.96
CA ALA A 143 -11.65 -13.48 10.64
C ALA A 143 -11.69 -12.87 9.23
N PHE A 144 -12.13 -13.63 8.23
CA PHE A 144 -12.29 -13.11 6.85
C PHE A 144 -13.33 -12.00 6.77
N LYS A 145 -14.46 -12.15 7.45
CA LYS A 145 -15.49 -11.11 7.51
C LYS A 145 -14.98 -9.83 8.17
N ILE A 146 -14.31 -9.94 9.32
CA ILE A 146 -13.75 -8.79 10.04
C ILE A 146 -12.67 -8.10 9.21
N ALA A 147 -11.76 -8.87 8.62
CA ALA A 147 -10.66 -8.32 7.83
C ALA A 147 -11.14 -7.46 6.66
N THR A 148 -12.29 -7.80 6.05
CA THR A 148 -12.82 -7.16 4.84
C THR A 148 -13.99 -6.21 5.06
N SER A 149 -14.59 -6.16 6.25
CA SER A 149 -15.77 -5.33 6.55
C SER A 149 -15.35 -3.93 7.00
N GLY A 150 -16.14 -2.92 6.62
CA GLY A 150 -15.80 -1.52 6.92
C GLY A 150 -14.43 -1.17 6.35
N ARG A 151 -13.61 -0.42 7.10
CA ARG A 151 -12.19 -0.21 6.79
C ARG A 151 -11.45 -1.54 6.92
N PRO A 152 -10.81 -2.06 5.85
CA PRO A 152 -10.09 -3.33 5.89
C PRO A 152 -8.92 -3.31 6.87
N GLY A 153 -8.42 -4.49 7.25
CA GLY A 153 -7.23 -4.59 8.10
C GLY A 153 -6.95 -6.01 8.58
N PRO A 154 -5.83 -6.22 9.29
CA PRO A 154 -5.36 -7.53 9.69
C PRO A 154 -6.18 -8.14 10.82
N VAL A 155 -6.24 -9.48 10.82
CA VAL A 155 -6.77 -10.31 11.91
C VAL A 155 -5.73 -11.37 12.25
N LEU A 156 -5.59 -11.68 13.54
CA LEU A 156 -4.72 -12.74 14.02
C LEU A 156 -5.53 -13.86 14.68
N ILE A 157 -5.20 -15.10 14.35
CA ILE A 157 -5.75 -16.31 14.97
C ILE A 157 -4.58 -17.08 15.57
N ASP A 158 -4.51 -17.17 16.90
CA ASP A 158 -3.50 -17.91 17.62
C ASP A 158 -4.02 -19.31 17.95
N VAL A 159 -3.33 -20.36 17.49
CA VAL A 159 -3.84 -21.73 17.51
C VAL A 159 -2.88 -22.63 18.28
N PRO A 160 -3.22 -23.01 19.53
CA PRO A 160 -2.42 -23.93 20.32
C PRO A 160 -2.17 -25.27 19.61
N ARG A 161 -0.98 -25.84 19.80
CA ARG A 161 -0.56 -27.07 19.14
C ARG A 161 -1.51 -28.26 19.39
N ASN A 162 -2.01 -28.40 20.62
CA ASN A 162 -2.99 -29.45 20.93
C ASN A 162 -4.34 -29.24 20.20
N VAL A 163 -4.76 -27.99 19.97
CA VAL A 163 -5.98 -27.67 19.20
C VAL A 163 -5.80 -28.04 17.72
N GLN A 164 -4.62 -27.88 17.16
CA GLN A 164 -4.33 -28.31 15.78
C GLN A 164 -4.46 -29.83 15.60
N LEU A 165 -4.16 -30.60 16.66
CA LEU A 165 -4.19 -32.08 16.67
C LEU A 165 -5.55 -32.63 17.13
N GLU A 166 -6.37 -31.84 17.84
CA GLU A 166 -7.65 -32.24 18.37
C GLU A 166 -8.61 -32.68 17.25
N GLU A 167 -9.18 -33.89 17.40
CA GLU A 167 -10.24 -34.37 16.52
C GLU A 167 -11.62 -34.00 17.07
N VAL A 168 -12.45 -33.41 16.23
CA VAL A 168 -13.82 -33.04 16.57
C VAL A 168 -14.80 -33.56 15.54
N GLU A 169 -16.03 -33.85 16.00
CA GLU A 169 -17.16 -34.20 15.13
C GLU A 169 -18.11 -33.02 14.97
N PHE A 170 -18.56 -32.78 13.74
CA PHE A 170 -19.55 -31.76 13.42
C PHE A 170 -20.39 -32.17 12.21
N ASP A 171 -21.61 -31.62 12.09
CA ASP A 171 -22.59 -32.06 11.09
C ASP A 171 -22.27 -31.53 9.69
N SER A 172 -21.90 -30.25 9.58
CA SER A 172 -21.67 -29.61 8.28
C SER A 172 -20.67 -28.45 8.39
N TRP A 173 -20.00 -28.17 7.27
CA TRP A 173 -19.16 -26.97 7.15
C TRP A 173 -19.99 -25.69 7.28
N PRO A 174 -19.44 -24.61 7.87
CA PRO A 174 -20.09 -23.32 7.91
C PRO A 174 -20.35 -22.79 6.50
N LYS A 175 -21.47 -22.11 6.33
CA LYS A 175 -21.78 -21.44 5.05
C LYS A 175 -20.87 -20.21 4.90
N ILE A 176 -19.99 -20.24 3.90
CA ILE A 176 -19.20 -19.06 3.56
C ILE A 176 -20.08 -18.06 2.82
N THR A 177 -20.15 -16.84 3.32
CA THR A 177 -20.90 -15.76 2.68
C THR A 177 -19.98 -14.54 2.48
N ASN A 178 -20.07 -13.93 1.31
CA ASN A 178 -19.36 -12.69 1.01
C ASN A 178 -20.03 -11.44 1.60
N LYS A 179 -21.08 -11.63 2.42
CA LYS A 179 -21.79 -10.51 3.07
C LYS A 179 -20.87 -9.91 4.12
N LYS A 180 -20.45 -8.67 3.90
CA LYS A 180 -19.70 -7.86 4.86
C LYS A 180 -20.54 -7.68 6.14
N LEU A 181 -19.87 -7.50 7.27
CA LEU A 181 -20.54 -7.14 8.51
C LEU A 181 -21.16 -5.75 8.35
N ASP A 182 -22.40 -5.62 8.73
CA ASP A 182 -23.07 -4.32 8.74
C ASP A 182 -22.55 -3.51 9.93
N THR A 183 -22.08 -2.31 9.69
CA THR A 183 -21.63 -1.42 10.76
C THR A 183 -22.76 -0.45 11.09
N LYS A 184 -23.09 -0.31 12.37
CA LYS A 184 -24.16 0.59 12.86
C LYS A 184 -23.98 2.07 12.48
N PHE A 185 -22.79 2.43 11.99
CA PHE A 185 -22.43 3.81 11.67
C PHE A 185 -22.62 4.16 10.19
N HIS A 186 -22.86 3.18 9.32
CA HIS A 186 -23.10 3.48 7.91
C HIS A 186 -24.43 4.18 7.71
N ALA A 187 -24.41 5.24 6.89
CA ALA A 187 -25.61 5.97 6.54
C ALA A 187 -26.63 5.04 5.84
N SER A 188 -27.89 5.19 6.20
CA SER A 188 -28.99 4.55 5.49
C SER A 188 -29.07 5.07 4.05
N LYS A 189 -29.72 4.34 3.13
CA LYS A 189 -29.92 4.80 1.74
C LYS A 189 -30.57 6.18 1.66
N LYS A 190 -31.51 6.49 2.57
CA LYS A 190 -32.19 7.78 2.63
C LYS A 190 -31.25 8.91 3.05
N GLU A 191 -30.47 8.69 4.10
CA GLU A 191 -29.46 9.65 4.57
C GLU A 191 -28.37 9.87 3.54
N MET A 192 -27.87 8.80 2.91
CA MET A 192 -26.89 8.88 1.82
C MET A 192 -27.41 9.75 0.67
N ALA A 193 -28.64 9.51 0.20
CA ALA A 193 -29.24 10.28 -0.89
C ALA A 193 -29.41 11.76 -0.52
N ALA A 194 -29.86 12.06 0.71
CA ALA A 194 -30.01 13.44 1.19
C ALA A 194 -28.66 14.16 1.27
N THR A 195 -27.66 13.54 1.91
CA THR A 195 -26.33 14.13 2.09
C THR A 195 -25.63 14.35 0.74
N LEU A 196 -25.71 13.38 -0.18
CA LEU A 196 -25.13 13.52 -1.51
C LEU A 196 -25.80 14.62 -2.35
N LYS A 197 -27.10 14.86 -2.15
CA LYS A 197 -27.82 16.00 -2.75
C LYS A 197 -27.27 17.33 -2.23
N ASP A 198 -27.01 17.44 -0.94
CA ASP A 198 -26.42 18.65 -0.34
C ASP A 198 -24.98 18.84 -0.82
N MET A 199 -24.18 17.77 -0.89
CA MET A 199 -22.84 17.79 -1.45
C MET A 199 -22.84 18.21 -2.93
N SER A 200 -23.77 17.71 -3.74
CA SER A 200 -23.88 18.12 -5.16
C SER A 200 -24.18 19.61 -5.28
N THR A 201 -25.06 20.14 -4.42
CA THR A 201 -25.38 21.57 -4.37
C THR A 201 -24.16 22.41 -3.98
N ALA A 202 -23.35 21.95 -3.02
CA ALA A 202 -22.13 22.64 -2.61
C ALA A 202 -21.09 22.65 -3.75
N LEU A 203 -20.87 21.51 -4.41
CA LEU A 203 -19.96 21.38 -5.56
C LEU A 203 -20.36 22.33 -6.70
N LEU A 204 -21.63 22.38 -7.04
CA LEU A 204 -22.12 23.25 -8.13
C LEU A 204 -21.88 24.75 -7.88
N LYS A 205 -21.77 25.17 -6.61
CA LYS A 205 -21.48 26.56 -6.20
C LYS A 205 -19.98 26.83 -6.05
N ALA A 206 -19.14 25.81 -6.00
CA ALA A 206 -17.71 25.97 -5.81
C ALA A 206 -17.06 26.61 -7.06
N LYS A 207 -16.09 27.48 -6.82
CA LYS A 207 -15.31 28.18 -7.85
C LYS A 207 -13.93 27.55 -8.06
N LYS A 208 -13.35 27.03 -6.95
CA LYS A 208 -12.01 26.41 -6.91
C LYS A 208 -12.07 25.02 -6.22
N PRO A 209 -12.95 24.11 -6.70
CA PRO A 209 -13.05 22.79 -6.08
C PRO A 209 -11.81 21.94 -6.34
N VAL A 210 -11.47 21.09 -5.37
CA VAL A 210 -10.43 20.07 -5.47
C VAL A 210 -10.99 18.74 -4.96
N MET A 211 -10.71 17.64 -5.64
CA MET A 211 -10.96 16.29 -5.14
C MET A 211 -9.69 15.74 -4.50
N PHE A 212 -9.77 15.34 -3.24
CA PHE A 212 -8.69 14.70 -2.50
C PHE A 212 -9.00 13.22 -2.30
N VAL A 213 -8.21 12.35 -2.93
CA VAL A 213 -8.41 10.90 -2.90
C VAL A 213 -7.36 10.20 -2.03
N GLY A 214 -7.82 9.33 -1.16
CA GLY A 214 -6.97 8.50 -0.30
C GLY A 214 -6.94 7.04 -0.65
N GLY A 215 -6.42 6.21 0.26
CA GLY A 215 -6.34 4.76 0.11
C GLY A 215 -7.69 4.09 -0.10
N GLY A 216 -8.77 4.64 0.46
CA GLY A 216 -10.14 4.15 0.24
C GLY A 216 -10.62 4.26 -1.20
N CYS A 217 -9.95 5.09 -2.02
CA CYS A 217 -10.24 5.23 -3.44
C CYS A 217 -9.39 4.32 -4.34
N ASN A 218 -8.35 3.69 -3.80
CA ASN A 218 -7.41 2.90 -4.60
C ASN A 218 -7.92 1.48 -4.86
N ASN A 219 -9.06 1.40 -5.51
CA ASN A 219 -9.67 0.16 -6.01
C ASN A 219 -10.44 0.42 -7.32
N PRO A 220 -10.66 -0.61 -8.16
CA PRO A 220 -11.27 -0.43 -9.49
C PRO A 220 -12.67 0.19 -9.46
N ALA A 221 -13.51 -0.13 -8.47
CA ALA A 221 -14.87 0.38 -8.40
C ALA A 221 -14.90 1.88 -8.04
N SER A 222 -14.10 2.29 -7.05
CA SER A 222 -13.94 3.71 -6.69
C SER A 222 -13.32 4.52 -7.83
N ALA A 223 -12.29 3.98 -8.52
CA ALA A 223 -11.67 4.64 -9.67
C ALA A 223 -12.67 4.88 -10.81
N LYS A 224 -13.56 3.90 -11.05
CA LYS A 224 -14.67 4.06 -12.01
C LYS A 224 -15.61 5.18 -11.58
N GLY A 225 -16.05 5.20 -10.31
CA GLY A 225 -16.93 6.25 -9.77
C GLY A 225 -16.28 7.65 -9.86
N ILE A 226 -14.97 7.76 -9.60
CA ILE A 226 -14.21 9.00 -9.79
C ILE A 226 -14.25 9.42 -11.26
N SER A 227 -13.99 8.51 -12.19
CA SER A 227 -14.02 8.79 -13.63
C SER A 227 -15.41 9.26 -14.09
N GLU A 228 -16.47 8.62 -13.60
CA GLU A 228 -17.87 9.03 -13.88
C GLU A 228 -18.15 10.44 -13.37
N LEU A 229 -17.75 10.76 -12.14
CA LEU A 229 -17.88 12.10 -11.57
C LEU A 229 -17.13 13.15 -12.38
N LEU A 230 -15.86 12.88 -12.73
CA LEU A 230 -15.03 13.80 -13.51
C LEU A 230 -15.51 13.99 -14.95
N SER A 231 -16.31 13.07 -15.50
CA SER A 231 -16.93 13.19 -16.81
C SER A 231 -18.07 14.22 -16.86
N VAL A 232 -18.70 14.49 -15.72
CA VAL A 232 -19.82 15.43 -15.59
C VAL A 232 -19.46 16.70 -14.81
N TYR A 233 -18.37 16.66 -14.05
CA TYR A 233 -17.92 17.80 -13.24
C TYR A 233 -16.39 17.91 -13.29
N GLU A 234 -15.88 18.88 -14.04
CA GLU A 234 -14.44 19.08 -14.21
C GLU A 234 -13.83 19.72 -12.95
N MET A 235 -12.89 19.03 -12.31
CA MET A 235 -12.09 19.52 -11.19
C MET A 235 -10.74 18.81 -11.14
N PRO A 236 -9.70 19.44 -10.53
CA PRO A 236 -8.43 18.79 -10.29
C PRO A 236 -8.55 17.71 -9.20
N VAL A 237 -7.73 16.66 -9.33
CA VAL A 237 -7.60 15.57 -8.37
C VAL A 237 -6.20 15.54 -7.79
N ILE A 238 -6.14 15.41 -6.48
CA ILE A 238 -4.93 15.31 -5.67
C ILE A 238 -5.01 14.00 -4.90
N SER A 239 -3.90 13.30 -4.72
CA SER A 239 -3.89 12.07 -3.92
C SER A 239 -3.06 12.20 -2.64
N SER A 240 -3.38 11.39 -1.63
CA SER A 240 -2.40 10.98 -0.63
C SER A 240 -1.44 9.95 -1.23
N LEU A 241 -0.37 9.57 -0.53
CA LEU A 241 0.52 8.49 -0.96
C LEU A 241 -0.25 7.18 -1.25
N MET A 242 -1.18 6.80 -0.37
CA MET A 242 -2.00 5.60 -0.54
C MET A 242 -3.09 5.73 -1.62
N GLY A 243 -3.41 6.94 -2.04
CA GLY A 243 -4.38 7.22 -3.10
C GLY A 243 -3.79 7.18 -4.51
N ILE A 244 -2.47 7.01 -4.66
CA ILE A 244 -1.79 6.92 -5.96
C ILE A 244 -2.34 5.69 -6.71
N GLY A 245 -2.79 5.91 -7.96
CA GLY A 245 -3.43 4.90 -8.80
C GLY A 245 -4.97 4.97 -8.82
N ALA A 246 -5.61 5.68 -7.89
CA ALA A 246 -7.06 5.92 -7.95
C ALA A 246 -7.47 6.73 -9.19
N VAL A 247 -6.56 7.55 -9.70
CA VAL A 247 -6.66 8.26 -10.97
C VAL A 247 -5.35 8.06 -11.73
N PRO A 248 -5.37 7.83 -13.06
CA PRO A 248 -4.15 7.70 -13.84
C PRO A 248 -3.23 8.92 -13.69
N SER A 249 -1.97 8.69 -13.35
CA SER A 249 -0.98 9.77 -13.10
C SER A 249 -0.72 10.66 -14.32
N ASN A 250 -0.93 10.13 -15.52
CA ASN A 250 -0.85 10.87 -16.79
C ASN A 250 -2.16 11.50 -17.21
N GLY A 251 -3.23 11.34 -16.43
CA GLY A 251 -4.55 11.90 -16.67
C GLY A 251 -4.59 13.43 -16.51
N LYS A 252 -5.40 14.11 -17.31
CA LYS A 252 -5.52 15.58 -17.32
C LYS A 252 -5.95 16.19 -15.96
N HIS A 253 -6.63 15.40 -15.13
CA HIS A 253 -7.15 15.87 -13.84
C HIS A 253 -6.15 15.74 -12.70
N TYR A 254 -5.15 14.86 -12.83
CA TYR A 254 -4.25 14.52 -11.73
C TYR A 254 -3.13 15.54 -11.54
N LEU A 255 -3.09 16.19 -10.37
CA LEU A 255 -2.05 17.16 -10.03
C LEU A 255 -0.83 16.56 -9.31
N GLY A 256 -0.94 15.34 -8.82
CA GLY A 256 0.10 14.67 -8.03
C GLY A 256 -0.34 14.40 -6.61
N MET A 257 0.61 13.90 -5.82
CA MET A 257 0.47 13.71 -4.38
C MET A 257 0.55 15.05 -3.65
N VAL A 258 -0.23 15.24 -2.57
CA VAL A 258 -0.15 16.39 -1.65
C VAL A 258 0.69 16.05 -0.43
N GLY A 259 1.29 17.04 0.20
CA GLY A 259 1.97 16.91 1.48
C GLY A 259 3.45 17.25 1.46
N MET A 260 4.20 16.70 2.42
CA MET A 260 5.62 16.99 2.66
C MET A 260 6.49 16.87 1.40
N HIS A 261 6.24 15.86 0.59
CA HIS A 261 6.88 15.61 -0.70
C HIS A 261 5.86 15.72 -1.86
N GLY A 262 4.78 16.47 -1.63
CA GLY A 262 3.75 16.68 -2.63
C GLY A 262 4.22 17.55 -3.79
N SER A 263 3.58 17.41 -4.95
CA SER A 263 3.89 18.30 -6.08
C SER A 263 3.52 19.75 -5.74
N ILE A 264 4.26 20.71 -6.29
CA ILE A 264 3.97 22.13 -6.12
C ILE A 264 2.53 22.44 -6.49
N ALA A 265 2.05 21.89 -7.61
CA ALA A 265 0.69 22.13 -8.09
C ALA A 265 -0.38 21.55 -7.14
N ALA A 266 -0.14 20.35 -6.57
CA ALA A 266 -1.07 19.74 -5.62
C ALA A 266 -1.15 20.53 -4.31
N ASN A 267 0.00 20.92 -3.76
CA ASN A 267 0.08 21.72 -2.53
C ASN A 267 -0.56 23.10 -2.72
N GLN A 268 -0.28 23.77 -3.82
CA GLN A 268 -0.87 25.09 -4.13
C GLN A 268 -2.38 24.99 -4.36
N ALA A 269 -2.84 24.01 -5.17
CA ALA A 269 -4.25 23.84 -5.44
C ALA A 269 -5.06 23.50 -4.18
N MET A 270 -4.49 22.71 -3.27
CA MET A 270 -5.12 22.42 -1.98
C MET A 270 -5.26 23.68 -1.14
N HIS A 271 -4.19 24.50 -1.06
CA HIS A 271 -4.19 25.74 -0.27
C HIS A 271 -5.22 26.76 -0.77
N ASP A 272 -5.31 26.95 -2.09
CA ASP A 272 -6.15 27.98 -2.72
C ASP A 272 -7.59 27.54 -2.98
N SER A 273 -7.94 26.30 -2.63
CA SER A 273 -9.28 25.75 -2.87
C SER A 273 -10.34 26.43 -2.00
N ASP A 274 -11.56 26.55 -2.54
CA ASP A 274 -12.76 26.97 -1.80
C ASP A 274 -13.64 25.78 -1.36
N LEU A 275 -13.36 24.59 -1.93
CA LEU A 275 -14.04 23.34 -1.57
C LEU A 275 -13.13 22.13 -1.79
N VAL A 276 -13.04 21.28 -0.80
CA VAL A 276 -12.35 19.98 -0.86
C VAL A 276 -13.37 18.86 -0.77
N LEU A 277 -13.48 18.05 -1.83
CA LEU A 277 -14.19 16.76 -1.77
C LEU A 277 -13.18 15.69 -1.37
N ALA A 278 -13.16 15.34 -0.09
CA ALA A 278 -12.27 14.35 0.50
C ALA A 278 -12.92 12.96 0.47
N CYS A 279 -12.30 12.00 -0.20
CA CYS A 279 -12.82 10.65 -0.40
C CYS A 279 -11.82 9.61 0.09
N GLY A 280 -12.19 8.82 1.11
CA GLY A 280 -11.37 7.75 1.66
C GLY A 280 -10.00 8.21 2.13
N VAL A 281 -9.93 9.36 2.83
CA VAL A 281 -8.71 10.01 3.32
C VAL A 281 -8.73 10.17 4.84
N ARG A 282 -7.57 10.03 5.47
CA ARG A 282 -7.41 10.15 6.93
C ARG A 282 -6.86 11.50 7.37
N PHE A 283 -6.51 12.37 6.44
CA PHE A 283 -5.83 13.64 6.72
C PHE A 283 -4.59 13.48 7.64
N ASP A 284 -3.72 12.52 7.28
CA ASP A 284 -2.49 12.27 8.05
C ASP A 284 -1.51 13.45 8.00
N ASP A 285 -0.62 13.52 8.99
CA ASP A 285 0.32 14.63 9.19
C ASP A 285 1.27 14.85 8.01
N ARG A 286 1.64 13.79 7.28
CA ARG A 286 2.51 13.90 6.11
C ARG A 286 1.81 14.49 4.90
N ALA A 287 0.50 14.32 4.81
CA ALA A 287 -0.32 14.89 3.73
C ALA A 287 -0.72 16.35 4.04
N ILE A 288 -1.07 16.67 5.30
CA ILE A 288 -1.65 17.98 5.62
C ILE A 288 -0.62 19.05 6.00
N GLY A 289 0.57 18.67 6.50
CA GLY A 289 1.53 19.61 7.05
C GLY A 289 0.93 20.39 8.23
N LEU A 290 1.08 21.73 8.25
CA LEU A 290 0.44 22.58 9.26
C LEU A 290 -1.07 22.66 9.00
N ALA A 291 -1.86 22.00 9.83
CA ALA A 291 -3.31 21.85 9.66
C ALA A 291 -4.06 23.18 9.47
N SER A 292 -3.70 24.25 10.20
CA SER A 292 -4.32 25.58 10.07
C SER A 292 -4.06 26.27 8.73
N LYS A 293 -3.13 25.76 7.91
CA LYS A 293 -2.76 26.27 6.60
C LYS A 293 -3.09 25.31 5.45
N PHE A 294 -3.67 24.15 5.77
CA PHE A 294 -4.14 23.20 4.78
C PHE A 294 -5.54 23.59 4.32
N ALA A 295 -5.73 24.04 3.12
CA ALA A 295 -7.03 24.48 2.59
C ALA A 295 -7.80 25.44 3.54
N PRO A 296 -7.20 26.58 3.97
CA PRO A 296 -7.72 27.40 5.08
C PRO A 296 -9.12 28.00 4.82
N ASP A 297 -9.46 28.24 3.56
CA ASP A 297 -10.71 28.88 3.16
C ASP A 297 -11.73 27.89 2.57
N ALA A 298 -11.38 26.60 2.51
CA ALA A 298 -12.20 25.59 1.85
C ALA A 298 -13.29 25.00 2.74
N LYS A 299 -14.45 24.76 2.15
CA LYS A 299 -15.43 23.83 2.71
C LYS A 299 -14.97 22.41 2.51
N ILE A 300 -15.04 21.58 3.55
CA ILE A 300 -14.66 20.17 3.50
C ILE A 300 -15.91 19.30 3.40
N LEU A 301 -16.02 18.53 2.31
CA LEU A 301 -17.02 17.47 2.13
C LEU A 301 -16.27 16.14 2.28
N HIS A 302 -16.60 15.35 3.30
CA HIS A 302 -15.85 14.14 3.63
C HIS A 302 -16.69 12.87 3.48
N ILE A 303 -16.26 11.97 2.60
CA ILE A 303 -16.84 10.63 2.40
C ILE A 303 -15.80 9.60 2.85
N ASP A 304 -16.10 8.85 3.89
CA ASP A 304 -15.24 7.78 4.39
C ASP A 304 -16.08 6.61 4.92
N ILE A 305 -15.56 5.39 4.79
CA ILE A 305 -16.21 4.18 5.32
C ILE A 305 -16.03 4.06 6.84
N ASP A 306 -15.00 4.71 7.39
CA ASP A 306 -14.66 4.68 8.80
C ASP A 306 -15.20 5.92 9.52
N ALA A 307 -16.24 5.73 10.34
CA ALA A 307 -16.81 6.81 11.12
C ALA A 307 -15.81 7.52 12.05
N ALA A 308 -14.74 6.80 12.47
CA ALA A 308 -13.71 7.37 13.34
C ALA A 308 -12.79 8.38 12.63
N GLU A 309 -12.77 8.38 11.30
CA GLU A 309 -12.00 9.38 10.52
C GLU A 309 -12.79 10.69 10.31
N ILE A 310 -14.12 10.64 10.43
CA ILE A 310 -14.96 11.82 10.27
C ILE A 310 -14.77 12.79 11.45
N ASN A 311 -14.48 14.05 11.13
CA ASN A 311 -14.23 15.12 12.11
C ASN A 311 -13.02 14.90 13.05
N LYS A 312 -12.14 13.98 12.73
CA LYS A 312 -10.98 13.65 13.55
C LYS A 312 -9.90 14.75 13.53
N ILE A 313 -9.58 15.27 12.36
CA ILE A 313 -8.56 16.33 12.15
C ILE A 313 -9.22 17.64 11.75
N PHE A 314 -10.11 17.59 10.76
CA PHE A 314 -10.87 18.75 10.29
C PHE A 314 -12.35 18.52 10.50
N THR A 315 -13.07 19.54 10.95
CA THR A 315 -14.52 19.52 10.98
C THR A 315 -15.06 19.62 9.56
N ALA A 316 -15.76 18.59 9.10
CA ALA A 316 -16.37 18.58 7.78
C ALA A 316 -17.64 19.43 7.77
N ASN A 317 -17.83 20.21 6.70
CA ASN A 317 -19.08 20.96 6.49
C ASN A 317 -20.25 20.02 6.16
N LEU A 318 -19.95 18.95 5.40
CA LEU A 318 -20.84 17.81 5.16
C LEU A 318 -20.02 16.53 5.23
N SER A 319 -20.54 15.53 5.89
CA SER A 319 -19.89 14.23 5.99
C SER A 319 -20.83 13.07 5.70
N LEU A 320 -20.28 12.00 5.13
CA LEU A 320 -21.01 10.78 4.81
C LEU A 320 -20.18 9.56 5.21
N VAL A 321 -20.70 8.77 6.16
CA VAL A 321 -20.11 7.48 6.50
C VAL A 321 -20.66 6.43 5.54
N ALA A 322 -19.95 6.22 4.45
CA ALA A 322 -20.31 5.28 3.40
C ALA A 322 -19.10 4.88 2.55
N ASP A 323 -19.26 3.80 1.81
CA ASP A 323 -18.26 3.38 0.82
C ASP A 323 -18.21 4.37 -0.35
N VAL A 324 -16.98 4.78 -0.73
CA VAL A 324 -16.74 5.70 -1.86
C VAL A 324 -17.27 5.11 -3.16
N GLU A 325 -17.11 3.79 -3.36
CA GLU A 325 -17.57 3.08 -4.58
C GLU A 325 -19.08 3.18 -4.79
N SER A 326 -19.87 3.24 -3.70
CA SER A 326 -21.33 3.37 -3.77
C SER A 326 -21.79 4.83 -3.83
N SER A 327 -21.00 5.77 -3.32
CA SER A 327 -21.36 7.18 -3.16
C SER A 327 -21.10 8.01 -4.43
N LEU A 328 -19.94 7.82 -5.07
CA LEU A 328 -19.55 8.67 -6.20
C LEU A 328 -20.44 8.52 -7.47
N PRO A 329 -20.90 7.32 -7.84
CA PRO A 329 -21.85 7.22 -8.96
C PRO A 329 -23.16 7.97 -8.73
N VAL A 330 -23.70 7.93 -7.51
CA VAL A 330 -24.91 8.67 -7.12
C VAL A 330 -24.66 10.17 -7.16
N LEU A 331 -23.51 10.63 -6.65
CA LEU A 331 -23.13 12.04 -6.72
C LEU A 331 -22.98 12.53 -8.16
N ALA A 332 -22.39 11.73 -9.05
CA ALA A 332 -22.25 12.02 -10.46
C ALA A 332 -23.62 12.18 -11.15
N GLU A 333 -24.59 11.31 -10.83
CA GLU A 333 -25.94 11.39 -11.39
C GLU A 333 -26.67 12.65 -10.92
N LEU A 334 -26.62 12.95 -9.62
CA LEU A 334 -27.22 14.17 -9.06
C LEU A 334 -26.67 15.46 -9.72
N ILE A 335 -25.38 15.48 -10.03
CA ILE A 335 -24.75 16.61 -10.74
C ILE A 335 -25.23 16.66 -12.20
N ARG A 336 -25.31 15.51 -12.88
CA ARG A 336 -25.76 15.41 -14.27
C ARG A 336 -27.21 15.89 -14.44
N GLU A 337 -28.08 15.55 -13.48
CA GLU A 337 -29.48 15.97 -13.49
C GLU A 337 -29.67 17.46 -13.14
N SER A 338 -28.66 18.08 -12.52
CA SER A 338 -28.77 19.46 -12.07
C SER A 338 -28.60 20.44 -13.25
N THR A 339 -29.70 21.11 -13.61
CA THR A 339 -29.73 22.18 -14.62
C THR A 339 -29.32 23.57 -14.06
N LYS A 340 -28.98 23.62 -12.76
CA LYS A 340 -28.78 24.89 -12.02
C LYS A 340 -27.31 25.30 -11.86
N VAL A 341 -26.47 25.08 -12.84
CA VAL A 341 -25.11 25.66 -12.83
C VAL A 341 -25.16 27.04 -13.45
N SER A 342 -24.79 28.08 -12.70
CA SER A 342 -24.65 29.39 -13.31
C SER A 342 -23.49 29.35 -14.30
N LYS A 343 -23.66 29.99 -15.48
CA LYS A 343 -22.60 30.06 -16.50
C LYS A 343 -21.32 30.72 -15.98
N GLY A 344 -21.46 31.64 -15.00
CA GLY A 344 -20.34 32.32 -14.37
C GLY A 344 -19.47 31.41 -13.53
N GLU A 345 -20.09 30.58 -12.68
CA GLU A 345 -19.36 29.62 -11.81
C GLU A 345 -18.67 28.53 -12.65
N ALA A 346 -19.31 28.01 -13.69
CA ALA A 346 -18.70 27.07 -14.62
C ALA A 346 -17.45 27.65 -15.30
N LYS A 347 -17.51 28.91 -15.75
CA LYS A 347 -16.36 29.59 -16.38
C LYS A 347 -15.21 29.77 -15.38
N THR A 348 -15.51 30.14 -14.13
CA THR A 348 -14.49 30.32 -13.09
C THR A 348 -13.81 28.97 -12.75
N ARG A 349 -14.58 27.87 -12.64
CA ARG A 349 -14.01 26.54 -12.44
C ARG A 349 -13.08 26.09 -13.57
N SER A 350 -13.48 26.32 -14.82
CA SER A 350 -12.64 25.94 -15.97
C SER A 350 -11.35 26.78 -16.01
N ALA A 351 -11.40 28.05 -15.63
CA ALA A 351 -10.21 28.89 -15.51
C ALA A 351 -9.28 28.37 -14.40
N TRP A 352 -9.84 28.05 -13.23
CA TRP A 352 -9.11 27.42 -12.11
C TRP A 352 -8.47 26.09 -12.52
N PHE A 353 -9.25 25.19 -13.12
CA PHE A 353 -8.74 23.91 -13.59
C PHE A 353 -7.55 24.06 -14.54
N LYS A 354 -7.66 24.99 -15.49
CA LYS A 354 -6.56 25.30 -16.40
C LYS A 354 -5.34 25.85 -15.68
N GLU A 355 -5.49 26.77 -14.75
CA GLU A 355 -4.41 27.38 -13.98
C GLU A 355 -3.57 26.32 -13.25
N VAL A 356 -4.21 25.44 -12.47
CA VAL A 356 -3.51 24.43 -11.67
C VAL A 356 -2.93 23.29 -12.52
N THR A 357 -3.57 22.95 -13.65
CA THR A 357 -3.03 21.93 -14.55
C THR A 357 -1.85 22.46 -15.37
N ASP A 358 -1.83 23.73 -15.73
CA ASP A 358 -0.69 24.37 -16.38
C ASP A 358 0.49 24.51 -15.40
N LEU A 359 0.24 24.84 -14.12
CA LEU A 359 1.25 24.79 -13.07
C LEU A 359 1.86 23.41 -12.91
N ARG A 360 1.04 22.35 -12.93
CA ARG A 360 1.53 20.95 -12.87
C ARG A 360 2.45 20.60 -14.02
N LYS A 361 2.07 20.97 -15.26
CA LYS A 361 2.91 20.71 -16.44
C LYS A 361 4.26 21.40 -16.35
N LYS A 362 4.26 22.66 -15.91
CA LYS A 362 5.47 23.48 -15.79
C LYS A 362 6.41 22.91 -14.74
N SER A 363 5.93 22.60 -13.54
CA SER A 363 6.77 22.07 -12.45
C SER A 363 7.36 20.70 -12.82
N PHE A 364 6.55 19.78 -13.34
CA PHE A 364 7.01 18.44 -13.71
C PHE A 364 8.10 18.45 -14.79
N SER A 365 7.99 19.33 -15.79
CA SER A 365 9.00 19.42 -16.88
C SER A 365 10.36 19.91 -16.40
N VAL A 366 10.40 20.76 -15.38
CA VAL A 366 11.65 21.27 -14.78
C VAL A 366 12.31 20.19 -13.92
N GLU A 367 11.53 19.49 -13.13
CA GLU A 367 11.99 18.49 -12.16
C GLU A 367 12.56 17.22 -12.81
N CYS A 368 12.02 16.79 -13.96
CA CYS A 368 12.50 15.63 -14.72
C CYS A 368 13.63 15.94 -15.72
N GLY A 369 14.05 17.20 -15.84
CA GLY A 369 15.11 17.59 -16.76
C GLY A 369 16.44 16.92 -16.39
N GLN A 370 17.07 16.18 -17.34
CA GLN A 370 18.42 15.67 -17.16
C GLN A 370 19.43 16.79 -17.34
N ASP A 371 20.29 17.02 -16.37
CA ASP A 371 21.54 17.71 -16.61
C ASP A 371 22.46 16.80 -17.43
N LYS A 372 22.55 17.09 -18.74
CA LYS A 372 23.39 16.32 -19.69
C LYS A 372 24.88 16.32 -19.34
N LYS A 373 25.32 17.13 -18.38
CA LYS A 373 26.69 17.21 -17.92
C LYS A 373 26.98 16.35 -16.69
N SER A 374 25.94 15.87 -15.98
CA SER A 374 26.11 15.01 -14.81
C SER A 374 26.47 13.58 -15.25
N LYS A 375 27.53 13.03 -14.64
CA LYS A 375 27.89 11.61 -14.78
C LYS A 375 27.06 10.69 -13.88
N VAL A 376 26.23 11.27 -13.01
CA VAL A 376 25.40 10.53 -12.03
C VAL A 376 23.96 10.52 -12.50
N THR A 377 23.29 9.40 -12.35
CA THR A 377 21.91 9.22 -12.78
C THR A 377 20.96 10.10 -11.98
N ASN A 378 20.09 10.85 -12.68
CA ASN A 378 18.97 11.53 -12.06
C ASN A 378 17.88 10.47 -11.70
N PRO A 379 17.58 10.25 -10.41
CA PRO A 379 16.63 9.21 -9.99
C PRO A 379 15.21 9.48 -10.48
N ARG A 380 14.80 10.74 -10.62
CA ARG A 380 13.47 11.13 -11.11
C ARG A 380 13.29 10.70 -12.56
N ALA A 381 14.23 11.08 -13.41
CA ALA A 381 14.22 10.72 -14.83
C ALA A 381 14.34 9.21 -15.04
N PHE A 382 15.18 8.54 -14.25
CA PHE A 382 15.30 7.07 -14.30
C PHE A 382 13.97 6.39 -14.01
N ILE A 383 13.31 6.74 -12.89
CA ILE A 383 12.04 6.15 -12.46
C ILE A 383 10.91 6.47 -13.46
N ALA A 384 10.83 7.71 -13.93
CA ALA A 384 9.83 8.13 -14.91
C ALA A 384 9.94 7.34 -16.24
N ASN A 385 11.15 6.91 -16.60
CA ASN A 385 11.42 6.18 -17.84
C ASN A 385 11.31 4.66 -17.72
N ILE A 386 11.17 4.08 -16.52
CA ILE A 386 11.05 2.62 -16.33
C ILE A 386 10.02 1.99 -17.28
N PRO A 387 8.77 2.51 -17.43
CA PRO A 387 7.79 1.91 -18.33
C PRO A 387 8.19 1.95 -19.81
N GLU A 388 8.85 3.02 -20.27
CA GLU A 388 9.31 3.12 -21.64
C GLU A 388 10.52 2.18 -21.90
N GLU A 389 11.41 2.02 -20.93
CA GLU A 389 12.51 1.04 -21.02
C GLU A 389 11.97 -0.40 -21.04
N ALA A 390 10.97 -0.71 -20.21
CA ALA A 390 10.29 -2.01 -20.23
C ALA A 390 9.56 -2.25 -21.57
N LYS A 391 8.94 -1.22 -22.14
CA LYS A 391 8.29 -1.27 -23.46
C LYS A 391 9.27 -1.56 -24.59
N LYS A 392 10.46 -0.97 -24.56
CA LYS A 392 11.54 -1.29 -25.52
C LYS A 392 11.97 -2.77 -25.42
N ALA A 393 11.88 -3.37 -24.24
CA ALA A 393 12.11 -4.80 -24.02
C ALA A 393 10.89 -5.70 -24.34
N GLY A 394 9.78 -5.13 -24.79
CA GLY A 394 8.57 -5.83 -25.23
C GLY A 394 7.52 -6.08 -24.17
N LEU A 395 7.60 -5.42 -23.00
CA LEU A 395 6.55 -5.42 -21.97
C LEU A 395 5.65 -4.19 -22.16
N LYS A 396 4.37 -4.34 -21.91
CA LYS A 396 3.45 -3.20 -21.90
C LYS A 396 3.46 -2.54 -20.53
N PRO A 397 3.25 -1.21 -20.43
CA PRO A 397 3.15 -0.54 -19.13
C PRO A 397 2.09 -1.15 -18.19
N GLU A 398 0.98 -1.66 -18.75
CA GLU A 398 -0.11 -2.31 -18.01
C GLU A 398 0.29 -3.68 -17.43
N ASP A 399 1.37 -4.28 -17.96
CA ASP A 399 1.93 -5.54 -17.47
C ASP A 399 2.95 -5.33 -16.32
N LEU A 400 3.17 -4.09 -15.90
CA LEU A 400 4.05 -3.76 -14.78
C LEU A 400 3.25 -3.56 -13.50
N LEU A 401 3.77 -4.13 -12.43
CA LEU A 401 3.39 -3.84 -11.04
C LEU A 401 4.61 -3.25 -10.35
N VAL A 402 4.41 -2.28 -9.48
CA VAL A 402 5.53 -1.65 -8.77
C VAL A 402 5.37 -1.82 -7.28
N THR A 403 6.42 -2.28 -6.63
CA THR A 403 6.59 -2.19 -5.19
C THR A 403 7.72 -1.23 -4.86
N THR A 404 7.57 -0.44 -3.83
CA THR A 404 8.68 0.39 -3.33
C THR A 404 9.09 -0.07 -1.95
N ASP A 405 10.37 -0.04 -1.69
CA ASP A 405 10.85 -0.02 -0.32
C ASP A 405 10.78 1.41 0.24
N VAL A 406 11.18 1.64 1.49
CA VAL A 406 11.04 2.92 2.18
C VAL A 406 12.34 3.72 2.17
N GLY A 407 12.26 4.97 1.72
CA GLY A 407 13.40 5.89 1.59
C GLY A 407 13.17 6.95 0.51
N GLN A 408 14.23 7.62 0.05
CA GLN A 408 14.13 8.62 -1.03
C GLN A 408 13.58 8.01 -2.33
N HIS A 409 14.01 6.79 -2.67
CA HIS A 409 13.52 6.05 -3.83
C HIS A 409 12.00 5.82 -3.81
N GLN A 410 11.38 5.65 -2.63
CA GLN A 410 9.94 5.58 -2.45
C GLN A 410 9.27 6.88 -2.89
N MET A 411 9.79 8.00 -2.42
CA MET A 411 9.22 9.31 -2.73
C MET A 411 9.44 9.68 -4.20
N PHE A 412 10.62 9.40 -4.77
CA PHE A 412 10.83 9.56 -6.21
C PHE A 412 9.85 8.71 -7.03
N ALA A 413 9.59 7.47 -6.61
CA ALA A 413 8.61 6.62 -7.28
C ALA A 413 7.18 7.18 -7.14
N ALA A 414 6.80 7.66 -5.97
CA ALA A 414 5.49 8.26 -5.72
C ALA A 414 5.25 9.53 -6.53
N GLN A 415 6.31 10.33 -6.77
CA GLN A 415 6.23 11.58 -7.52
C GLN A 415 6.28 11.39 -9.04
N TYR A 416 7.09 10.42 -9.53
CA TYR A 416 7.49 10.37 -10.95
C TYR A 416 7.14 9.08 -11.68
N TYR A 417 6.90 7.96 -10.99
CA TYR A 417 6.46 6.74 -11.68
C TYR A 417 5.02 6.91 -12.19
N PRO A 418 4.76 6.67 -13.50
CA PRO A 418 3.42 6.84 -14.06
C PRO A 418 2.52 5.66 -13.68
N VAL A 419 1.78 5.78 -12.59
CA VAL A 419 0.80 4.79 -12.14
C VAL A 419 -0.50 4.96 -12.91
N LEU A 420 -0.95 3.93 -13.63
CA LEU A 420 -2.07 4.03 -14.56
C LEU A 420 -3.39 3.48 -14.02
N SER A 421 -3.35 2.64 -12.98
CA SER A 421 -4.54 1.99 -12.44
C SER A 421 -4.38 1.63 -10.96
N PRO A 422 -5.50 1.40 -10.24
CA PRO A 422 -5.46 0.90 -8.87
C PRO A 422 -4.73 -0.43 -8.75
N HIS A 423 -4.23 -0.73 -7.54
CA HIS A 423 -3.58 -1.98 -7.18
C HIS A 423 -2.28 -2.28 -7.95
N THR A 424 -1.68 -1.29 -8.61
CA THR A 424 -0.43 -1.47 -9.38
C THR A 424 0.79 -0.78 -8.75
N PHE A 425 0.59 0.03 -7.71
CA PHE A 425 1.64 0.69 -6.95
C PHE A 425 1.51 0.34 -5.47
N LEU A 426 2.47 -0.41 -4.94
CA LEU A 426 2.47 -0.96 -3.59
C LEU A 426 3.59 -0.33 -2.77
N THR A 427 3.26 0.23 -1.64
CA THR A 427 4.21 0.91 -0.76
C THR A 427 3.77 0.80 0.70
N SER A 428 4.70 0.79 1.64
CA SER A 428 4.41 0.98 3.07
C SER A 428 4.23 2.48 3.30
N GLY A 429 2.98 2.93 3.39
CA GLY A 429 2.68 4.36 3.37
C GLY A 429 2.64 4.99 4.76
N SER A 430 1.92 4.38 5.69
CA SER A 430 1.65 4.97 6.99
C SER A 430 2.71 4.63 8.03
N LEU A 431 3.15 3.37 8.11
CA LEU A 431 4.20 2.96 9.04
C LEU A 431 5.59 3.24 8.48
N GLY A 432 5.74 3.18 7.16
CA GLY A 432 7.01 3.47 6.49
C GLY A 432 8.09 2.43 6.82
N THR A 433 7.75 1.16 6.66
CA THR A 433 8.60 0.05 7.09
C THR A 433 9.67 -0.27 6.04
N MET A 434 10.94 0.00 6.35
CA MET A 434 12.07 -0.47 5.56
C MET A 434 12.07 -2.01 5.51
N GLY A 435 12.36 -2.58 4.34
CA GLY A 435 12.31 -4.02 4.08
C GLY A 435 10.96 -4.53 3.55
N PHE A 436 9.96 -3.66 3.36
CA PHE A 436 8.67 -4.01 2.77
C PHE A 436 8.78 -4.41 1.30
N GLY A 437 9.60 -3.69 0.52
CA GLY A 437 9.55 -3.70 -0.95
C GLY A 437 9.77 -5.07 -1.58
N LEU A 438 10.82 -5.77 -1.18
CA LEU A 438 11.22 -7.05 -1.78
C LEU A 438 10.22 -8.18 -1.48
N PRO A 439 9.83 -8.46 -0.22
CA PRO A 439 8.84 -9.52 0.04
C PRO A 439 7.43 -9.16 -0.49
N ALA A 440 7.04 -7.88 -0.51
CA ALA A 440 5.81 -7.47 -1.19
C ALA A 440 5.86 -7.74 -2.70
N ALA A 441 7.04 -7.60 -3.33
CA ALA A 441 7.24 -7.98 -4.73
C ALA A 441 7.09 -9.48 -4.95
N VAL A 442 7.57 -10.32 -4.03
CA VAL A 442 7.32 -11.77 -4.06
C VAL A 442 5.82 -12.05 -4.08
N GLY A 443 5.07 -11.47 -3.15
CA GLY A 443 3.62 -11.65 -3.07
C GLY A 443 2.87 -11.14 -4.30
N SER A 444 3.26 -9.97 -4.80
CA SER A 444 2.71 -9.38 -6.03
C SER A 444 2.92 -10.27 -7.25
N ALA A 445 4.13 -10.82 -7.44
CA ALA A 445 4.46 -11.70 -8.56
C ALA A 445 3.73 -13.04 -8.49
N LEU A 446 3.61 -13.63 -7.30
CA LEU A 446 2.86 -14.87 -7.07
C LEU A 446 1.37 -14.70 -7.42
N ALA A 447 0.77 -13.58 -7.05
CA ALA A 447 -0.61 -13.27 -7.37
C ALA A 447 -0.84 -12.91 -8.85
N ASN A 448 0.21 -12.48 -9.55
CA ASN A 448 0.14 -11.99 -10.94
C ASN A 448 1.25 -12.60 -11.82
N PRO A 449 1.28 -13.90 -12.04
CA PRO A 449 2.40 -14.59 -12.71
C PRO A 449 2.63 -14.19 -14.17
N LYS A 450 1.66 -13.51 -14.79
CA LYS A 450 1.76 -13.00 -16.17
C LYS A 450 2.30 -11.57 -16.25
N LYS A 451 2.45 -10.89 -15.11
CA LYS A 451 2.97 -9.53 -15.04
C LYS A 451 4.40 -9.53 -14.51
N ARG A 452 5.14 -8.47 -14.80
CA ARG A 452 6.46 -8.22 -14.22
C ARG A 452 6.32 -7.27 -13.02
N THR A 453 6.79 -7.69 -11.86
CA THR A 453 6.87 -6.79 -10.69
C THR A 453 8.23 -6.09 -10.68
N VAL A 454 8.23 -4.78 -10.55
CA VAL A 454 9.41 -3.94 -10.37
C VAL A 454 9.50 -3.54 -8.91
N CYS A 455 10.50 -4.02 -8.19
CA CYS A 455 10.79 -3.61 -6.82
C CYS A 455 11.81 -2.47 -6.84
N ILE A 456 11.41 -1.27 -6.42
CA ILE A 456 12.28 -0.10 -6.31
C ILE A 456 12.74 0.03 -4.86
N SER A 457 14.04 -0.13 -4.61
CA SER A 457 14.64 -0.11 -3.27
C SER A 457 15.88 0.79 -3.22
N GLY A 458 16.41 1.04 -2.04
CA GLY A 458 17.69 1.69 -1.80
C GLY A 458 18.67 0.73 -1.14
N ASP A 459 19.96 1.07 -1.18
CA ASP A 459 21.04 0.25 -0.61
C ASP A 459 20.88 0.02 0.91
N GLY A 460 20.27 0.96 1.64
CA GLY A 460 19.97 0.76 3.07
C GLY A 460 18.75 -0.11 3.31
N SER A 461 17.65 0.11 2.59
CA SER A 461 16.39 -0.59 2.85
C SER A 461 16.38 -2.03 2.33
N ILE A 462 17.05 -2.32 1.21
CA ILE A 462 17.16 -3.69 0.68
C ILE A 462 17.79 -4.64 1.68
N MET A 463 18.73 -4.14 2.50
CA MET A 463 19.44 -4.95 3.50
C MET A 463 18.53 -5.49 4.60
N MET A 464 17.34 -4.90 4.82
CA MET A 464 16.41 -5.33 5.86
C MET A 464 15.78 -6.71 5.57
N ASN A 465 15.60 -7.05 4.28
CA ASN A 465 15.01 -8.31 3.84
C ASN A 465 15.74 -8.90 2.61
N ILE A 466 17.04 -8.64 2.47
CA ILE A 466 17.84 -9.09 1.32
C ILE A 466 17.84 -10.61 1.14
N GLN A 467 17.66 -11.37 2.22
CA GLN A 467 17.57 -12.84 2.22
C GLN A 467 16.40 -13.35 1.36
N GLU A 468 15.38 -12.54 1.10
CA GLU A 468 14.26 -12.93 0.22
C GLU A 468 14.65 -12.98 -1.27
N LEU A 469 15.87 -12.58 -1.63
CA LEU A 469 16.46 -12.91 -2.94
C LEU A 469 16.52 -14.44 -3.13
N ALA A 470 16.74 -15.21 -2.04
CA ALA A 470 16.66 -16.67 -2.10
C ALA A 470 15.25 -17.14 -2.49
N THR A 471 14.21 -16.54 -1.92
CA THR A 471 12.80 -16.84 -2.24
C THR A 471 12.48 -16.51 -3.70
N LEU A 472 12.98 -15.38 -4.21
CA LEU A 472 12.82 -15.02 -5.63
C LEU A 472 13.49 -16.04 -6.56
N ALA A 473 14.71 -16.44 -6.23
CA ALA A 473 15.49 -17.38 -7.05
C ALA A 473 14.88 -18.79 -7.04
N GLU A 474 14.47 -19.28 -5.86
CA GLU A 474 13.86 -20.60 -5.69
C GLU A 474 12.56 -20.75 -6.48
N LEU A 475 11.76 -19.68 -6.56
CA LEU A 475 10.45 -19.70 -7.22
C LEU A 475 10.49 -19.16 -8.66
N ASP A 476 11.66 -18.81 -9.19
CA ASP A 476 11.84 -18.22 -10.53
C ASP A 476 10.84 -17.07 -10.83
N LEU A 477 10.62 -16.17 -9.86
CA LEU A 477 9.57 -15.15 -9.97
C LEU A 477 9.94 -14.02 -10.94
N PRO A 478 8.97 -13.50 -11.71
CA PRO A 478 9.16 -12.41 -12.66
C PRO A 478 9.31 -11.05 -11.96
N VAL A 479 10.34 -10.89 -11.16
CA VAL A 479 10.63 -9.66 -10.41
C VAL A 479 11.93 -9.03 -10.90
N THR A 480 11.88 -7.72 -11.15
CA THR A 480 13.07 -6.90 -11.38
C THR A 480 13.30 -6.02 -10.16
N VAL A 481 14.34 -6.30 -9.39
CA VAL A 481 14.75 -5.51 -8.23
C VAL A 481 15.71 -4.41 -8.71
N ILE A 482 15.35 -3.15 -8.52
CA ILE A 482 16.17 -1.98 -8.87
C ILE A 482 16.58 -1.30 -7.56
N VAL A 483 17.88 -1.24 -7.30
CA VAL A 483 18.45 -0.67 -6.08
C VAL A 483 19.21 0.61 -6.41
N PHE A 484 18.74 1.72 -5.85
CA PHE A 484 19.44 3.00 -5.86
C PHE A 484 20.55 2.98 -4.81
N VAL A 485 21.78 3.17 -5.25
CA VAL A 485 22.98 3.12 -4.42
C VAL A 485 23.51 4.52 -4.22
N ASN A 486 23.37 5.06 -3.02
CA ASN A 486 23.87 6.40 -2.66
C ASN A 486 24.79 6.41 -1.42
N GLY A 487 25.02 5.25 -0.79
CA GLY A 487 25.88 5.12 0.40
C GLY A 487 25.32 5.75 1.66
N THR A 488 24.00 5.98 1.70
CA THR A 488 23.37 6.65 2.84
C THR A 488 21.96 6.10 3.15
N LEU A 489 21.50 6.34 4.38
CA LEU A 489 20.07 6.35 4.68
C LEU A 489 19.50 7.69 4.18
N GLY A 490 19.31 7.80 2.86
CA GLY A 490 19.14 9.07 2.15
C GLY A 490 18.02 9.97 2.69
N MET A 491 16.89 9.42 3.13
CA MET A 491 15.81 10.23 3.74
C MET A 491 16.23 10.79 5.10
N VAL A 492 16.95 10.02 5.91
CA VAL A 492 17.49 10.49 7.20
C VAL A 492 18.60 11.51 6.98
N TYR A 493 19.49 11.24 6.02
CA TYR A 493 20.56 12.15 5.60
C TYR A 493 19.99 13.51 5.18
N GLN A 494 18.95 13.52 4.33
CA GLN A 494 18.28 14.74 3.90
C GLN A 494 17.64 15.49 5.08
N GLN A 495 17.00 14.80 6.02
CA GLN A 495 16.45 15.42 7.23
C GLN A 495 17.55 16.03 8.11
N GLN A 496 18.67 15.36 8.30
CA GLN A 496 19.82 15.90 9.03
C GLN A 496 20.41 17.13 8.33
N LYS A 497 20.44 17.10 6.99
CA LYS A 497 20.88 18.25 6.18
C LYS A 497 20.04 19.51 6.44
N TYR A 498 18.73 19.39 6.47
CA TYR A 498 17.81 20.53 6.55
C TYR A 498 17.35 20.92 7.95
N LEU A 499 17.39 19.98 8.91
CA LEU A 499 16.82 20.18 10.25
C LEU A 499 17.90 20.23 11.35
N PHE A 500 19.09 19.69 11.10
CA PHE A 500 20.15 19.51 12.09
C PHE A 500 21.52 20.03 11.61
N GLU A 501 21.54 21.13 10.85
CA GLU A 501 22.77 21.85 10.44
C GLU A 501 23.83 20.95 9.80
N LYS A 502 23.40 19.92 9.03
CA LYS A 502 24.25 18.90 8.40
C LYS A 502 25.06 18.05 9.40
N ASN A 503 24.54 17.90 10.62
CA ASN A 503 25.12 16.94 11.58
C ASN A 503 24.69 15.52 11.20
N TYR A 504 25.48 14.87 10.37
CA TYR A 504 25.20 13.53 9.84
C TYR A 504 25.61 12.45 10.84
N SER A 505 24.66 11.94 11.61
CA SER A 505 24.86 10.87 12.58
C SER A 505 24.23 9.57 12.12
N ALA A 506 25.04 8.52 11.98
CA ALA A 506 24.62 7.15 11.63
C ALA A 506 23.77 7.01 10.34
N SER A 507 23.86 7.99 9.43
CA SER A 507 23.13 7.99 8.15
C SER A 507 24.00 7.79 6.93
N VAL A 508 25.33 7.76 7.11
CA VAL A 508 26.31 7.54 6.04
C VAL A 508 27.00 6.19 6.26
N PHE A 509 27.05 5.37 5.23
CA PHE A 509 27.73 4.07 5.28
C PHE A 509 29.23 4.26 5.10
N LYS A 510 30.03 3.65 5.97
CA LYS A 510 31.51 3.64 5.84
C LYS A 510 32.00 2.76 4.69
N GLY A 511 31.15 1.86 4.20
CA GLY A 511 31.36 0.99 3.06
C GLY A 511 30.05 0.27 2.73
N ASN A 512 29.73 0.17 1.44
CA ASN A 512 28.62 -0.61 0.96
C ASN A 512 29.08 -2.02 0.61
N PRO A 513 28.29 -3.07 0.91
CA PRO A 513 28.56 -4.39 0.37
C PRO A 513 28.43 -4.40 -1.15
N ASP A 514 29.14 -5.30 -1.82
CA ASP A 514 28.92 -5.53 -3.26
C ASP A 514 27.60 -6.24 -3.49
N LEU A 515 26.55 -5.44 -3.70
CA LEU A 515 25.18 -5.91 -3.89
C LEU A 515 25.02 -6.79 -5.14
N LEU A 516 25.84 -6.53 -6.20
CA LEU A 516 25.82 -7.36 -7.41
C LEU A 516 26.37 -8.76 -7.12
N SER A 517 27.47 -8.86 -6.36
CA SER A 517 28.02 -10.14 -5.93
C SER A 517 27.07 -10.89 -5.00
N ILE A 518 26.38 -10.19 -4.10
CA ILE A 518 25.34 -10.79 -3.22
C ILE A 518 24.21 -11.38 -4.07
N ALA A 519 23.66 -10.63 -5.02
CA ALA A 519 22.58 -11.12 -5.89
C ALA A 519 23.02 -12.34 -6.72
N LYS A 520 24.25 -12.33 -7.27
CA LYS A 520 24.83 -13.49 -7.96
C LYS A 520 25.00 -14.69 -7.03
N GLY A 521 25.37 -14.47 -5.76
CA GLY A 521 25.45 -15.52 -4.74
C GLY A 521 24.11 -16.21 -4.47
N PHE A 522 22.99 -15.51 -4.66
CA PHE A 522 21.63 -16.07 -4.62
C PHE A 522 21.19 -16.69 -5.96
N GLY A 523 22.05 -16.72 -6.99
CA GLY A 523 21.73 -17.26 -8.31
C GLY A 523 20.92 -16.32 -9.21
N ILE A 524 20.84 -15.01 -8.89
CA ILE A 524 20.10 -14.01 -9.64
C ILE A 524 21.04 -13.26 -10.59
N GLU A 525 20.62 -13.07 -11.84
CA GLU A 525 21.35 -12.24 -12.80
C GLU A 525 21.41 -10.80 -12.31
N ALA A 526 22.63 -10.30 -12.09
CA ALA A 526 22.91 -8.97 -11.54
C ALA A 526 23.50 -8.05 -12.60
N ILE A 527 22.94 -6.87 -12.74
CA ILE A 527 23.17 -5.90 -13.81
C ILE A 527 23.55 -4.55 -13.19
N ASN A 528 24.62 -3.94 -13.66
CA ASN A 528 24.96 -2.56 -13.28
C ASN A 528 24.47 -1.61 -14.37
N ALA A 529 23.45 -0.80 -14.06
CA ALA A 529 22.84 0.13 -15.01
C ALA A 529 23.76 1.30 -15.40
N ASP A 530 24.80 1.60 -14.60
CA ASP A 530 25.74 2.68 -14.90
C ASP A 530 26.74 2.30 -16.00
N THR A 531 27.03 1.00 -16.14
CA THR A 531 28.05 0.48 -17.06
C THR A 531 27.51 -0.36 -18.21
N ASP A 532 26.34 -0.98 -18.02
CA ASP A 532 25.71 -1.85 -19.01
C ASP A 532 24.67 -1.07 -19.82
N LYS A 533 24.99 -0.74 -21.06
CA LYS A 533 24.10 0.01 -21.97
C LYS A 533 22.82 -0.74 -22.32
N ASP A 534 22.83 -2.08 -22.23
CA ASP A 534 21.67 -2.95 -22.51
C ASP A 534 20.92 -3.35 -21.22
N TRP A 535 21.19 -2.67 -20.11
CA TRP A 535 20.63 -3.02 -18.79
C TRP A 535 19.11 -3.23 -18.82
N ALA A 536 18.38 -2.34 -19.46
CA ALA A 536 16.92 -2.40 -19.51
C ALA A 536 16.42 -3.62 -20.30
N LYS A 537 17.04 -3.92 -21.45
CA LYS A 537 16.73 -5.10 -22.24
C LYS A 537 16.94 -6.39 -21.44
N LYS A 538 18.00 -6.46 -20.63
CA LYS A 538 18.27 -7.60 -19.75
C LYS A 538 17.32 -7.64 -18.57
N ALA A 539 17.11 -6.50 -17.89
CA ALA A 539 16.26 -6.37 -16.71
C ALA A 539 14.79 -6.71 -16.99
N PHE A 540 14.30 -6.39 -18.19
CA PHE A 540 12.91 -6.58 -18.60
C PHE A 540 12.71 -7.68 -19.66
N ALA A 541 13.73 -8.51 -19.90
CA ALA A 541 13.64 -9.59 -20.87
C ALA A 541 12.44 -10.51 -20.58
N LYS A 542 11.63 -10.78 -21.63
CA LYS A 542 10.51 -11.74 -21.56
C LYS A 542 10.98 -13.18 -21.45
N ALA A 543 12.14 -13.49 -22.04
CA ALA A 543 12.68 -14.84 -22.05
C ALA A 543 13.04 -15.29 -20.64
N GLY A 544 12.42 -16.39 -20.21
CA GLY A 544 12.74 -17.08 -18.96
C GLY A 544 12.06 -16.56 -17.70
N ASN A 545 11.24 -15.53 -17.76
CA ASN A 545 10.41 -15.01 -16.62
C ASN A 545 11.11 -15.05 -15.24
N LYS A 546 12.44 -14.86 -15.22
CA LYS A 546 13.32 -15.04 -14.05
C LYS A 546 13.53 -13.72 -13.30
N PRO A 547 13.90 -13.76 -12.02
CA PRO A 547 14.26 -12.56 -11.28
C PRO A 547 15.52 -11.89 -11.86
N ARG A 548 15.58 -10.57 -11.73
CA ARG A 548 16.72 -9.74 -12.11
C ARG A 548 17.04 -8.76 -10.99
N PHE A 549 18.30 -8.46 -10.81
CA PHE A 549 18.78 -7.49 -9.83
C PHE A 549 19.59 -6.41 -10.54
N VAL A 550 19.20 -5.15 -10.34
CA VAL A 550 19.81 -4.01 -11.02
C VAL A 550 20.29 -3.02 -9.97
N THR A 551 21.53 -2.55 -10.08
CA THR A 551 22.02 -1.41 -9.30
C THR A 551 22.13 -0.18 -10.18
N VAL A 552 21.84 0.97 -9.60
CA VAL A 552 22.02 2.29 -10.22
C VAL A 552 22.58 3.27 -9.21
N SER A 553 23.69 3.93 -9.56
CA SER A 553 24.33 4.91 -8.68
C SER A 553 23.59 6.25 -8.72
N VAL A 554 23.34 6.80 -7.55
CA VAL A 554 22.69 8.10 -7.35
C VAL A 554 23.55 8.93 -6.40
N SER A 555 23.56 10.25 -6.58
CA SER A 555 24.29 11.12 -5.66
C SER A 555 23.65 11.11 -4.26
N SER A 556 24.47 11.08 -3.22
CA SER A 556 24.00 11.29 -1.83
C SER A 556 23.45 12.69 -1.60
N GLU A 557 23.82 13.66 -2.45
CA GLU A 557 23.33 15.04 -2.41
C GLU A 557 21.97 15.21 -3.12
N GLU A 558 21.46 14.16 -3.75
CA GLU A 558 20.17 14.21 -4.44
C GLU A 558 19.02 14.20 -3.41
N ASP A 559 18.34 15.33 -3.30
CA ASP A 559 17.23 15.50 -2.36
C ASP A 559 15.88 15.18 -3.00
N VAL A 560 14.95 14.67 -2.20
CA VAL A 560 13.54 14.57 -2.58
C VAL A 560 12.90 15.94 -2.41
N LEU A 561 12.65 16.61 -3.51
CA LEU A 561 12.01 17.92 -3.55
C LEU A 561 10.66 17.81 -4.30
N PRO A 562 9.66 18.65 -3.98
CA PRO A 562 9.62 19.59 -2.87
C PRO A 562 9.75 18.93 -1.48
N PHE A 563 10.26 19.66 -0.51
CA PHE A 563 10.38 19.22 0.87
C PHE A 563 9.79 20.25 1.83
N VAL A 564 8.79 19.84 2.62
CA VAL A 564 8.19 20.68 3.66
C VAL A 564 8.76 20.28 5.01
N LYS A 565 9.35 21.23 5.73
CA LYS A 565 9.82 21.01 7.11
C LYS A 565 8.64 20.74 8.04
N ALA A 566 8.83 19.86 9.03
CA ALA A 566 7.80 19.56 10.02
C ALA A 566 7.26 20.86 10.67
N GLY A 567 5.94 20.94 10.81
CA GLY A 567 5.25 22.12 11.37
C GLY A 567 5.11 23.33 10.43
N LYS A 568 5.51 23.20 9.17
CA LYS A 568 5.30 24.23 8.12
C LYS A 568 4.11 23.90 7.23
N ALA A 569 3.59 24.92 6.55
CA ALA A 569 2.54 24.73 5.55
C ALA A 569 3.09 24.07 4.30
N ASN A 570 2.26 23.29 3.60
CA ASN A 570 2.67 22.60 2.36
C ASN A 570 3.15 23.58 1.26
N ILE A 571 2.67 24.80 1.27
CA ILE A 571 3.12 25.87 0.34
C ILE A 571 4.49 26.47 0.71
N ASP A 572 4.99 26.25 1.93
CA ASP A 572 6.31 26.70 2.38
C ASP A 572 7.41 25.69 2.04
N SER A 573 7.24 24.94 0.98
CA SER A 573 8.20 23.90 0.56
C SER A 573 9.54 24.50 0.10
N ILE A 574 10.61 23.78 0.40
CA ILE A 574 11.91 23.91 -0.27
C ILE A 574 11.78 23.24 -1.64
N ASN A 575 12.14 23.95 -2.69
CA ASN A 575 12.03 23.49 -4.07
C ASN A 575 13.40 23.37 -4.73
#